data_cc252b9fa3dd15e560fbbb36b799f03c
#
_entry.id   cc252b9fa3dd15e560fbbb36b799f03c
#
_cell.length_a   1.000
_cell.length_b   1.000
_cell.length_c   1.000
_cell.angle_alpha   90.00
_cell.angle_beta   90.00
_cell.angle_gamma   90.00
#
_symmetry.space_group_name_H-M   'P 1'
#
loop_
_entity.id
_entity.type
_entity.pdbx_description
1 polymer ?
#
loop_
_entity_poly.entity_id
_entity_poly.type
_entity_poly.pdbx_seq_one_letter_code
_entity_poly.pdbx_strand_id
1 'polypeptide(L)' 'MSCFFCKGQTVEKTTKFIVDLGPCVVIVKNVPALVCQQCGETSFSNEVAQKLEKIVEAVKRSIMSEVAIIDYLQAA' A
#
# COMPACT_ATOMS: atom_id res chain seq x y z
N MET A 1 18.57 -0.39 3.60
CA MET A 1 18.21 -0.25 2.18
C MET A 1 18.24 1.21 1.78
N SER A 2 18.75 1.53 0.62
CA SER A 2 18.87 2.92 0.19
C SER A 2 17.77 3.30 -0.79
N CYS A 3 17.42 4.58 -0.81
CA CYS A 3 16.41 5.12 -1.71
C CYS A 3 16.92 5.09 -3.15
N PHE A 4 16.02 4.72 -4.07
CA PHE A 4 16.34 4.66 -5.49
C PHE A 4 16.62 6.04 -6.10
N PHE A 5 15.96 7.07 -5.58
CA PHE A 5 15.99 8.40 -6.18
C PHE A 5 17.12 9.27 -5.65
N CYS A 6 17.32 9.30 -4.34
CA CYS A 6 18.31 10.17 -3.73
C CYS A 6 19.43 9.41 -3.01
N LYS A 7 19.36 8.08 -2.99
CA LYS A 7 20.30 7.20 -2.30
C LYS A 7 20.42 7.47 -0.80
N GLY A 8 19.42 8.13 -0.22
CA GLY A 8 19.32 8.29 1.22
C GLY A 8 18.92 7.00 1.91
N GLN A 9 19.00 6.98 3.23
CA GLN A 9 18.58 5.82 3.99
C GLN A 9 17.08 5.73 4.08
N THR A 10 16.54 4.51 3.98
CA THR A 10 15.12 4.25 4.15
C THR A 10 14.86 3.63 5.52
N VAL A 11 13.68 3.90 6.08
CA VAL A 11 13.22 3.32 7.32
C VAL A 11 11.88 2.65 7.11
N GLU A 12 11.60 1.60 7.88
CA GLU A 12 10.31 0.94 7.84
C GLU A 12 9.27 1.76 8.58
N LYS A 13 8.15 2.00 7.90
CA LYS A 13 6.98 2.67 8.49
C LYS A 13 5.73 2.04 7.93
N THR A 14 4.60 2.26 8.59
CA THR A 14 3.31 1.87 8.06
C THR A 14 2.67 3.07 7.38
N THR A 15 1.97 2.82 6.28
CA THR A 15 1.31 3.87 5.52
C THR A 15 -0.04 3.37 5.01
N LYS A 16 -0.77 4.24 4.35
CA LYS A 16 -2.02 3.87 3.69
C LYS A 16 -1.76 3.73 2.20
N PHE A 17 -2.39 2.73 1.61
CA PHE A 17 -2.36 2.51 0.17
C PHE A 17 -3.76 2.76 -0.37
N ILE A 18 -3.90 3.74 -1.26
CA ILE A 18 -5.18 4.16 -1.78
C ILE A 18 -5.24 3.88 -3.27
N VAL A 19 -6.29 3.18 -3.70
CA VAL A 19 -6.51 2.85 -5.11
C VAL A 19 -7.90 3.29 -5.51
N ASP A 20 -7.98 4.09 -6.56
CA ASP A 20 -9.25 4.50 -7.16
C ASP A 20 -9.60 3.52 -8.28
N LEU A 21 -10.66 2.75 -8.07
CA LEU A 21 -11.14 1.78 -9.05
C LEU A 21 -12.27 2.34 -9.93
N GLY A 22 -12.55 3.63 -9.83
CA GLY A 22 -13.66 4.26 -10.53
C GLY A 22 -14.92 4.27 -9.67
N PRO A 23 -15.72 3.19 -9.67
CA PRO A 23 -16.93 3.15 -8.83
C PRO A 23 -16.62 2.93 -7.34
N CYS A 24 -15.41 2.50 -7.01
CA CYS A 24 -15.03 2.22 -5.62
C CYS A 24 -13.60 2.71 -5.37
N VAL A 25 -13.36 3.22 -4.17
CA VAL A 25 -12.02 3.58 -3.70
C VAL A 25 -11.62 2.58 -2.61
N VAL A 26 -10.46 1.98 -2.77
CA VAL A 26 -9.93 1.02 -1.80
C VAL A 26 -8.85 1.70 -0.97
N ILE A 27 -8.99 1.64 0.34
CA ILE A 27 -8.00 2.17 1.28
C ILE A 27 -7.48 1.00 2.10
N VAL A 28 -6.20 0.68 1.96
CA VAL A 28 -5.54 -0.34 2.76
C VAL A 28 -4.67 0.37 3.77
N LYS A 29 -4.94 0.15 5.05
CA LYS A 29 -4.20 0.79 6.14
C LYS A 29 -3.20 -0.17 6.77
N ASN A 30 -2.24 0.37 7.49
CA ASN A 30 -1.18 -0.39 8.16
C ASN A 30 -0.31 -1.18 7.18
N VAL A 31 -0.06 -0.61 6.00
CA VAL A 31 0.76 -1.26 4.99
C VAL A 31 2.23 -1.01 5.30
N PRO A 32 3.04 -2.06 5.46
CA PRO A 32 4.49 -1.86 5.67
C PRO A 32 5.13 -1.23 4.45
N ALA A 33 5.93 -0.20 4.66
CA ALA A 33 6.58 0.53 3.58
C ALA A 33 7.96 0.98 4.00
N LEU A 34 8.79 1.29 3.01
CA LEU A 34 10.10 1.90 3.22
C LEU A 34 10.00 3.36 2.81
N VAL A 35 10.32 4.24 3.75
CA VAL A 35 10.24 5.68 3.53
C VAL A 35 11.65 6.27 3.58
N CYS A 36 12.02 7.02 2.56
CA CYS A 36 13.31 7.69 2.51
C CYS A 36 13.34 8.87 3.47
N GLN A 37 14.38 8.94 4.30
CA GLN A 37 14.52 10.01 5.27
C GLN A 37 14.86 11.36 4.64
N GLN A 38 15.41 11.37 3.42
CA GLN A 38 15.80 12.61 2.75
C GLN A 38 14.70 13.18 1.87
N CYS A 39 14.16 12.38 0.96
CA CYS A 39 13.19 12.89 -0.01
C CYS A 39 11.74 12.55 0.33
N GLY A 40 11.51 11.70 1.34
CA GLY A 40 10.17 11.29 1.73
C GLY A 40 9.51 10.28 0.80
N GLU A 41 10.23 9.75 -0.19
CA GLU A 41 9.70 8.75 -1.11
C GLU A 41 9.30 7.48 -0.38
N THR A 42 8.14 6.94 -0.73
CA THR A 42 7.63 5.69 -0.15
C THR A 42 7.74 4.57 -1.17
N SER A 43 8.28 3.45 -0.76
CA SER A 43 8.38 2.27 -1.61
C SER A 43 7.89 1.03 -0.88
N PHE A 44 7.44 0.04 -1.65
CA PHE A 44 6.95 -1.22 -1.12
C PHE A 44 7.83 -2.36 -1.61
N SER A 45 8.01 -3.39 -0.77
CA SER A 45 8.71 -4.59 -1.20
C SER A 45 7.83 -5.40 -2.16
N ASN A 46 8.44 -6.34 -2.89
CA ASN A 46 7.69 -7.21 -3.80
C ASN A 46 6.60 -7.99 -3.08
N GLU A 47 6.87 -8.48 -1.88
CA GLU A 47 5.88 -9.21 -1.10
C GLU A 47 4.68 -8.35 -0.77
N VAL A 48 4.92 -7.12 -0.34
CA VAL A 48 3.86 -6.18 -0.02
C VAL A 48 3.07 -5.82 -1.28
N ALA A 49 3.77 -5.55 -2.38
CA ALA A 49 3.11 -5.20 -3.65
C ALA A 49 2.20 -6.33 -4.13
N GLN A 50 2.66 -7.58 -4.08
CA GLN A 50 1.87 -8.73 -4.49
C GLN A 50 0.63 -8.90 -3.61
N LYS A 51 0.79 -8.70 -2.31
CA LYS A 51 -0.32 -8.82 -1.39
C LYS A 51 -1.35 -7.72 -1.60
N LEU A 52 -0.90 -6.49 -1.87
CA LEU A 52 -1.79 -5.39 -2.20
C LEU A 52 -2.58 -5.67 -3.47
N GLU A 53 -1.95 -6.25 -4.48
CA GLU A 53 -2.64 -6.64 -5.71
C GLU A 53 -3.74 -7.65 -5.43
N LYS A 54 -3.47 -8.65 -4.59
CA LYS A 54 -4.46 -9.65 -4.22
C LYS A 54 -5.63 -9.03 -3.47
N ILE A 55 -5.35 -8.09 -2.56
CA ILE A 55 -6.39 -7.39 -1.82
C ILE A 55 -7.29 -6.61 -2.77
N VAL A 56 -6.69 -5.87 -3.70
CA VAL A 56 -7.43 -5.07 -4.67
C VAL A 56 -8.29 -5.97 -5.57
N GLU A 57 -7.73 -7.09 -6.03
CA GLU A 57 -8.48 -8.05 -6.86
C GLU A 57 -9.67 -8.64 -6.12
N ALA A 58 -9.51 -8.96 -4.84
CA ALA A 58 -10.60 -9.47 -4.02
C ALA A 58 -11.72 -8.43 -3.88
N VAL A 59 -11.36 -7.18 -3.68
CA VAL A 59 -12.35 -6.09 -3.59
C VAL A 59 -13.06 -5.89 -4.91
N LYS A 60 -12.36 -5.95 -6.04
CA LYS A 60 -12.97 -5.83 -7.37
C LYS A 60 -14.07 -6.86 -7.61
N ARG A 61 -13.89 -8.06 -7.07
CA ARG A 61 -14.85 -9.15 -7.25
C ARG A 61 -16.10 -9.01 -6.41
N SER A 62 -16.02 -8.25 -5.31
CA SER A 62 -17.12 -8.15 -4.36
C SER A 62 -17.38 -6.71 -3.95
N ILE A 63 -17.40 -5.81 -4.94
CA ILE A 63 -17.68 -4.39 -4.70
C ILE A 63 -19.11 -4.24 -4.22
N MET A 64 -19.27 -3.84 -2.97
CA MET A 64 -20.57 -3.62 -2.35
C MET A 64 -20.72 -2.22 -1.75
N SER A 65 -19.66 -1.41 -1.79
CA SER A 65 -19.68 -0.06 -1.25
C SER A 65 -18.80 0.86 -2.08
N GLU A 66 -19.00 2.15 -1.93
CA GLU A 66 -18.22 3.15 -2.66
C GLU A 66 -16.81 3.29 -2.13
N VAL A 67 -16.61 2.98 -0.86
CA VAL A 67 -15.29 3.03 -0.21
C VAL A 67 -15.09 1.74 0.56
N ALA A 68 -13.98 1.05 0.28
CA ALA A 68 -13.58 -0.14 1.02
C ALA A 68 -12.34 0.16 1.84
N ILE A 69 -12.43 -0.01 3.16
CA ILE A 69 -11.31 0.20 4.08
C ILE A 69 -10.87 -1.17 4.57
N ILE A 70 -9.61 -1.51 4.33
CA ILE A 70 -9.05 -2.81 4.65
C ILE A 70 -7.80 -2.62 5.51
N ASP A 71 -7.68 -3.44 6.54
CA ASP A 71 -6.47 -3.49 7.35
C ASP A 71 -5.53 -4.55 6.77
N TYR A 72 -4.34 -4.13 6.35
CA TYR A 72 -3.35 -5.04 5.76
C TYR A 72 -3.03 -6.22 6.68
N LEU A 73 -2.94 -5.96 7.98
CA LEU A 73 -2.59 -7.00 8.95
C LEU A 73 -3.69 -8.05 9.09
N GLN A 74 -4.94 -7.67 8.89
CA GLN A 74 -6.08 -8.59 9.00
C GLN A 74 -6.38 -9.30 7.68
N ALA A 75 -5.99 -8.70 6.57
CA ALA A 75 -6.21 -9.28 5.24
C ALA A 75 -5.16 -10.33 4.86
N ALA A 76 -4.19 -10.54 5.71
CA ALA A 76 -3.10 -11.48 5.46
C ALA A 76 -3.57 -12.93 5.45
#